data_a3e5caf433799db46909d2f658eda7f4
#
_entry.id   a3e5caf433799db46909d2f658eda7f4
#
_cell.length_a   1.000
_cell.length_b   1.000
_cell.length_c   1.000
_cell.angle_alpha   90.00
_cell.angle_beta   90.00
_cell.angle_gamma   90.00
#
_symmetry.space_group_name_H-M   'P 1'
#
loop_
_entity.id
_entity.type
_entity.pdbx_description
1 polymer ?
#
loop_
_entity_poly.entity_id
_entity_poly.type
_entity_poly.pdbx_seq_one_letter_code
_entity_poly.pdbx_strand_id
1 'polypeptide(L)'
;MKEKSLMQELIGEVFGTFILILLGDGVVANVGLAPRLAAGGYNWNTITIGWAFAVIIAVYVSGGVSGAHLNPAVTLTMALKRGFSWGKVVPFILAQVVGAFLGALAVYLCYRDGLVSAGNPNVWTTGPGSVF
;
A
#
# COMPACT_ATOMS: atom_id res chain seq x y z
N MET A 1 -14.42 26.12 -1.68
CA MET A 1 -13.90 25.06 -0.78
C MET A 1 -12.67 25.64 -0.07
N LYS A 2 -12.54 25.43 1.25
CA LYS A 2 -11.32 25.87 1.97
C LYS A 2 -10.12 25.14 1.39
N GLU A 3 -9.04 25.87 1.10
CA GLU A 3 -7.75 25.23 0.75
C GLU A 3 -7.30 24.33 1.90
N LYS A 4 -6.88 23.13 1.54
CA LYS A 4 -6.39 22.16 2.54
C LYS A 4 -4.98 22.53 2.96
N SER A 5 -4.69 22.36 4.24
CA SER A 5 -3.33 22.55 4.73
C SER A 5 -2.42 21.40 4.25
N LEU A 6 -1.14 21.69 4.08
CA LEU A 6 -0.15 20.66 3.75
C LEU A 6 -0.22 19.47 4.72
N MET A 7 -0.42 19.74 6.02
CA MET A 7 -0.52 18.69 7.04
C MET A 7 -1.72 17.75 6.76
N GLN A 8 -2.86 18.29 6.37
CA GLN A 8 -4.03 17.46 6.00
C GLN A 8 -3.72 16.59 4.77
N GLU A 9 -3.08 17.15 3.76
CA GLU A 9 -2.65 16.40 2.57
C GLU A 9 -1.68 15.28 2.94
N LEU A 10 -0.68 15.54 3.79
CA LEU A 10 0.29 14.54 4.24
C LEU A 10 -0.37 13.43 5.05
N ILE A 11 -1.31 13.75 5.94
CA ILE A 11 -2.09 12.74 6.66
C ILE A 11 -2.89 11.87 5.67
N GLY A 12 -3.45 12.47 4.62
CA GLY A 12 -4.12 11.75 3.54
C GLY A 12 -3.20 10.76 2.81
N GLU A 13 -1.95 11.18 2.51
CA GLU A 13 -0.96 10.30 1.87
C GLU A 13 -0.49 9.17 2.81
N VAL A 14 -0.22 9.47 4.10
CA VAL A 14 0.13 8.44 5.09
C VAL A 14 -0.99 7.40 5.20
N PHE A 15 -2.23 7.85 5.40
CA PHE A 15 -3.36 6.96 5.63
C PHE A 15 -3.76 6.19 4.37
N GLY A 16 -3.76 6.85 3.21
CA GLY A 16 -4.04 6.19 1.94
C GLY A 16 -2.99 5.13 1.59
N THR A 17 -1.70 5.45 1.75
CA THR A 17 -0.62 4.48 1.49
C THR A 17 -0.61 3.35 2.53
N PHE A 18 -0.93 3.66 3.79
CA PHE A 18 -1.14 2.64 4.82
C PHE A 18 -2.20 1.62 4.40
N ILE A 19 -3.38 2.08 3.97
CA ILE A 19 -4.47 1.20 3.50
C ILE A 19 -4.03 0.40 2.27
N LEU A 20 -3.36 1.06 1.32
CA LEU A 20 -2.86 0.42 0.10
C LEU A 20 -1.98 -0.78 0.42
N ILE A 21 -0.99 -0.58 1.28
CA ILE A 21 -0.02 -1.63 1.66
C ILE A 21 -0.66 -2.66 2.59
N LEU A 22 -1.47 -2.24 3.55
CA LEU A 22 -2.17 -3.17 4.44
C LEU A 22 -3.01 -4.18 3.65
N LEU A 23 -3.79 -3.74 2.69
CA LEU A 23 -4.65 -4.61 1.89
C LEU A 23 -3.85 -5.36 0.81
N GLY A 24 -2.92 -4.69 0.14
CA GLY A 24 -2.11 -5.26 -0.94
C GLY A 24 -1.15 -6.34 -0.45
N ASP A 25 -0.31 -6.02 0.53
CA ASP A 25 0.58 -7.03 1.13
C ASP A 25 -0.20 -8.04 1.98
N GLY A 26 -1.34 -7.63 2.54
CA GLY A 26 -2.25 -8.53 3.23
C GLY A 26 -2.78 -9.66 2.34
N VAL A 27 -3.18 -9.36 1.11
CA VAL A 27 -3.60 -10.41 0.17
C VAL A 27 -2.43 -11.29 -0.26
N VAL A 28 -1.22 -10.72 -0.41
CA VAL A 28 0.01 -11.48 -0.71
C VAL A 28 0.32 -12.46 0.44
N ALA A 29 0.29 -11.97 1.68
CA ALA A 29 0.50 -12.80 2.87
C ALA A 29 -0.55 -13.92 2.97
N ASN A 30 -1.81 -13.60 2.71
CA ASN A 30 -2.90 -14.57 2.72
C ASN A 30 -2.66 -15.68 1.69
N VAL A 31 -2.31 -15.33 0.45
CA VAL A 31 -2.03 -16.31 -0.62
C VAL A 31 -0.77 -17.12 -0.32
N GLY A 32 0.29 -16.48 0.19
CA GLY A 32 1.55 -17.16 0.55
C GLY A 32 1.40 -18.17 1.70
N LEU A 33 0.39 -17.97 2.56
CA LEU A 33 0.07 -18.87 3.66
C LEU A 33 -1.09 -19.84 3.34
N ALA A 34 -1.70 -19.72 2.14
CA ALA A 34 -2.87 -20.48 1.72
C ALA A 34 -2.75 -22.01 1.81
N PRO A 35 -1.58 -22.66 1.58
CA PRO A 35 -1.44 -24.11 1.76
C PRO A 35 -1.87 -24.61 3.12
N ARG A 36 -1.91 -23.72 4.12
CA ARG A 36 -2.38 -24.03 5.48
C ARG A 36 -3.86 -23.73 5.70
N LEU A 37 -4.46 -22.88 4.84
CA LEU A 37 -5.81 -22.37 4.98
C LEU A 37 -6.80 -23.12 4.08
N ALA A 38 -6.46 -23.39 2.84
CA ALA A 38 -7.25 -24.17 1.91
C ALA A 38 -6.44 -24.52 0.64
N ALA A 39 -6.17 -25.77 0.40
CA ALA A 39 -5.46 -26.21 -0.81
C ALA A 39 -6.23 -25.79 -2.07
N GLY A 40 -5.61 -24.98 -2.92
CA GLY A 40 -6.05 -24.74 -4.30
C GLY A 40 -7.00 -23.57 -4.55
N GLY A 41 -7.40 -22.80 -3.53
CA GLY A 41 -8.36 -21.69 -3.69
C GLY A 41 -7.77 -20.34 -4.10
N TYR A 42 -6.44 -20.14 -3.94
CA TYR A 42 -5.81 -18.85 -4.08
C TYR A 42 -4.66 -18.88 -5.09
N ASN A 43 -4.59 -17.86 -5.94
CA ASN A 43 -3.59 -17.79 -7.02
C ASN A 43 -3.28 -16.32 -7.39
N TRP A 44 -2.54 -16.11 -8.48
CA TRP A 44 -2.22 -14.77 -8.99
C TRP A 44 -3.45 -13.91 -9.27
N ASN A 45 -4.57 -14.47 -9.70
CA ASN A 45 -5.81 -13.71 -9.89
C ASN A 45 -6.30 -13.13 -8.57
N THR A 46 -6.21 -13.91 -7.48
CA THR A 46 -6.54 -13.42 -6.13
C THR A 46 -5.66 -12.22 -5.75
N ILE A 47 -4.35 -12.32 -5.98
CA ILE A 47 -3.39 -11.24 -5.69
C ILE A 47 -3.70 -9.99 -6.52
N THR A 48 -3.87 -10.14 -7.83
CA THR A 48 -4.09 -8.98 -8.72
C THR A 48 -5.43 -8.30 -8.45
N ILE A 49 -6.49 -9.05 -8.20
CA ILE A 49 -7.79 -8.51 -7.82
C ILE A 49 -7.70 -7.82 -6.45
N GLY A 50 -7.03 -8.44 -5.48
CA GLY A 50 -6.81 -7.86 -4.16
C GLY A 50 -6.06 -6.54 -4.22
N TRP A 51 -4.98 -6.45 -5.00
CA TRP A 51 -4.26 -5.20 -5.24
C TRP A 51 -5.12 -4.15 -5.94
N ALA A 52 -5.94 -4.54 -6.92
CA ALA A 52 -6.86 -3.61 -7.58
C ALA A 52 -7.84 -2.98 -6.57
N PHE A 53 -8.44 -3.78 -5.69
CA PHE A 53 -9.31 -3.27 -4.64
C PHE A 53 -8.54 -2.43 -3.62
N ALA A 54 -7.32 -2.81 -3.25
CA ALA A 54 -6.47 -2.03 -2.35
C ALA A 54 -6.24 -0.61 -2.90
N VAL A 55 -5.91 -0.49 -4.19
CA VAL A 55 -5.75 0.80 -4.86
C VAL A 55 -7.07 1.59 -4.87
N ILE A 56 -8.17 0.96 -5.28
CA ILE A 56 -9.48 1.63 -5.34
C ILE A 56 -9.88 2.19 -3.97
N ILE A 57 -9.77 1.39 -2.91
CA ILE A 57 -10.13 1.81 -1.56
C ILE A 57 -9.22 2.95 -1.08
N ALA A 58 -7.90 2.80 -1.26
CA ALA A 58 -6.94 3.81 -0.85
C ALA A 58 -7.17 5.16 -1.57
N VAL A 59 -7.42 5.13 -2.88
CA VAL A 59 -7.75 6.32 -3.67
C VAL A 59 -9.06 6.93 -3.22
N TYR A 60 -10.08 6.12 -2.97
CA TYR A 60 -11.39 6.62 -2.54
C TYR A 60 -11.32 7.32 -1.17
N VAL A 61 -10.57 6.75 -0.24
CA VAL A 61 -10.44 7.29 1.12
C VAL A 61 -9.59 8.56 1.17
N SER A 62 -8.48 8.62 0.42
CA SER A 62 -7.52 9.73 0.51
C SER A 62 -7.67 10.78 -0.59
N GLY A 63 -8.34 10.44 -1.70
CA GLY A 63 -8.44 11.31 -2.88
C GLY A 63 -9.07 12.67 -2.58
N GLY A 64 -10.11 12.69 -1.77
CA GLY A 64 -10.74 13.92 -1.31
C GLY A 64 -9.84 14.77 -0.40
N VAL A 65 -8.77 14.24 0.18
CA VAL A 65 -7.89 14.91 1.14
C VAL A 65 -6.56 15.33 0.49
N SER A 66 -5.80 14.39 -0.08
CA SER A 66 -4.46 14.63 -0.62
C SER A 66 -4.40 14.64 -2.15
N GLY A 67 -5.43 14.16 -2.82
CA GLY A 67 -5.39 13.83 -4.24
C GLY A 67 -4.95 12.38 -4.51
N ALA A 68 -4.66 11.61 -3.47
CA ALA A 68 -4.31 10.19 -3.52
C ALA A 68 -3.17 9.87 -4.49
N HIS A 69 -2.03 10.48 -4.31
CA HIS A 69 -0.84 10.11 -5.08
C HIS A 69 -0.36 8.71 -4.70
N LEU A 70 -0.24 8.42 -3.39
CA LEU A 70 0.05 7.11 -2.80
C LEU A 70 1.31 6.42 -3.33
N ASN A 71 2.07 7.10 -4.19
CA ASN A 71 3.24 6.56 -4.86
C ASN A 71 4.19 7.71 -5.25
N PRO A 72 5.50 7.58 -4.96
CA PRO A 72 6.49 8.58 -5.35
C PRO A 72 6.52 8.89 -6.85
N ALA A 73 6.37 7.87 -7.70
CA ALA A 73 6.37 8.05 -9.15
C ALA A 73 5.14 8.85 -9.63
N VAL A 74 3.98 8.63 -8.99
CA VAL A 74 2.77 9.43 -9.27
C VAL A 74 3.01 10.87 -8.82
N THR A 75 3.56 11.09 -7.62
CA THR A 75 3.87 12.43 -7.12
C THR A 75 4.80 13.20 -8.06
N LEU A 76 5.86 12.56 -8.55
CA LEU A 76 6.77 13.14 -9.54
C LEU A 76 6.07 13.44 -10.86
N THR A 77 5.24 12.52 -11.35
CA THR A 77 4.48 12.73 -12.58
C THR A 77 3.51 13.90 -12.46
N MET A 78 2.85 14.04 -11.33
CA MET A 78 1.95 15.17 -11.06
C MET A 78 2.69 16.50 -11.02
N ALA A 79 3.91 16.53 -10.44
CA ALA A 79 4.76 17.73 -10.46
C ALA A 79 5.23 18.09 -11.88
N LEU A 80 5.61 17.09 -12.67
CA LEU A 80 6.11 17.28 -14.03
C LEU A 80 5.02 17.67 -15.04
N LYS A 81 3.81 17.12 -14.90
CA LYS A 81 2.77 17.16 -15.95
C LYS A 81 1.48 17.87 -15.55
N ARG A 82 1.21 18.05 -14.27
CA ARG A 82 -0.07 18.53 -13.77
C ARG A 82 0.04 19.75 -12.85
N GLY A 83 1.22 20.36 -12.75
CA GLY A 83 1.42 21.60 -11.97
C GLY A 83 1.39 21.41 -10.45
N PHE A 84 1.59 20.16 -9.97
CA PHE A 84 1.74 19.94 -8.54
C PHE A 84 3.02 20.62 -8.03
N SER A 85 2.94 21.28 -6.86
CA SER A 85 4.04 22.06 -6.32
C SER A 85 5.27 21.20 -6.00
N TRP A 86 6.42 21.55 -6.55
CA TRP A 86 7.70 20.90 -6.28
C TRP A 86 8.07 20.91 -4.80
N GLY A 87 7.70 21.98 -4.06
CA GLY A 87 7.91 22.06 -2.62
C GLY A 87 7.17 21.00 -1.81
N LYS A 88 6.12 20.39 -2.36
CA LYS A 88 5.35 19.32 -1.72
C LYS A 88 5.85 17.91 -2.08
N VAL A 89 6.71 17.76 -3.10
CA VAL A 89 7.14 16.45 -3.60
C VAL A 89 7.83 15.62 -2.51
N VAL A 90 8.87 16.18 -1.89
CA VAL A 90 9.60 15.45 -0.84
C VAL A 90 8.72 15.14 0.38
N PRO A 91 7.96 16.10 0.94
CA PRO A 91 7.01 15.78 2.01
C PRO A 91 6.03 14.66 1.68
N PHE A 92 5.47 14.64 0.46
CA PHE A 92 4.55 13.58 0.02
C PHE A 92 5.25 12.22 -0.03
N ILE A 93 6.45 12.14 -0.61
CA ILE A 93 7.23 10.90 -0.66
C ILE A 93 7.52 10.37 0.75
N LEU A 94 7.91 11.24 1.67
CA LEU A 94 8.14 10.84 3.06
C LEU A 94 6.87 10.33 3.74
N ALA A 95 5.74 11.00 3.53
CA ALA A 95 4.44 10.56 4.04
C ALA A 95 4.06 9.18 3.49
N GLN A 96 4.26 8.94 2.20
CA GLN A 96 4.01 7.65 1.55
C GLN A 96 4.90 6.54 2.13
N VAL A 97 6.19 6.81 2.36
CA VAL A 97 7.11 5.85 2.98
C VAL A 97 6.66 5.49 4.40
N VAL A 98 6.27 6.48 5.19
CA VAL A 98 5.73 6.25 6.55
C VAL A 98 4.45 5.41 6.48
N GLY A 99 3.52 5.75 5.60
CA GLY A 99 2.29 4.99 5.39
C GLY A 99 2.56 3.54 4.99
N ALA A 100 3.47 3.33 4.04
CA ALA A 100 3.85 2.00 3.58
C ALA A 100 4.47 1.16 4.71
N PHE A 101 5.38 1.75 5.49
CA PHE A 101 5.99 1.07 6.64
C PHE A 101 4.93 0.65 7.67
N LEU A 102 4.01 1.53 8.02
CA LEU A 102 2.94 1.22 8.98
C LEU A 102 2.00 0.14 8.44
N GLY A 103 1.67 0.16 7.14
CA GLY A 103 0.86 -0.87 6.49
C GLY A 103 1.54 -2.23 6.52
N ALA A 104 2.83 -2.28 6.16
CA ALA A 104 3.63 -3.49 6.23
C ALA A 104 3.76 -4.02 7.65
N LEU A 105 3.99 -3.15 8.63
CA LEU A 105 4.02 -3.52 10.05
C LEU A 105 2.70 -4.14 10.51
N ALA A 106 1.57 -3.57 10.11
CA ALA A 106 0.25 -4.13 10.44
C ALA A 106 0.05 -5.51 9.82
N VAL A 107 0.45 -5.72 8.55
CA VAL A 107 0.45 -7.05 7.92
C VAL A 107 1.32 -8.03 8.71
N TYR A 108 2.54 -7.62 9.07
CA TYR A 108 3.43 -8.46 9.87
C TYR A 108 2.78 -8.88 11.20
N LEU A 109 2.18 -7.94 11.93
CA LEU A 109 1.54 -8.23 13.20
C LEU A 109 0.34 -9.19 13.05
N CYS A 110 -0.45 -9.02 11.97
CA CYS A 110 -1.60 -9.89 11.69
C CYS A 110 -1.20 -11.32 11.30
N TYR A 111 -0.11 -11.49 10.55
CA TYR A 111 0.29 -12.77 9.97
C TYR A 111 1.55 -13.38 10.61
N ARG A 112 2.06 -12.78 11.68
CA ARG A 112 3.36 -13.11 12.30
C ARG A 112 3.57 -14.61 12.51
N ASP A 113 2.63 -15.28 13.16
CA ASP A 113 2.78 -16.70 13.50
C ASP A 113 2.81 -17.59 12.27
N GLY A 114 2.03 -17.25 11.25
CA GLY A 114 2.04 -17.91 9.96
C GLY A 114 3.36 -17.70 9.22
N LEU A 115 3.87 -16.47 9.21
CA LEU A 115 5.12 -16.10 8.56
C LEU A 115 6.33 -16.79 9.22
N VAL A 116 6.40 -16.77 10.53
CA VAL A 116 7.48 -17.41 11.30
C VAL A 116 7.48 -18.92 11.05
N SER A 117 6.32 -19.56 11.11
CA SER A 117 6.24 -21.00 10.91
C SER A 117 6.38 -21.44 9.45
N ALA A 118 6.19 -20.54 8.48
CA ALA A 118 6.45 -20.80 7.06
C ALA A 118 7.94 -20.61 6.69
N GLY A 119 8.72 -19.97 7.55
CA GLY A 119 10.14 -19.67 7.28
C GLY A 119 10.34 -18.72 6.08
N ASN A 120 9.29 -18.01 5.65
CA ASN A 120 9.33 -17.16 4.48
C ASN A 120 9.07 -15.69 4.86
N PRO A 121 10.12 -14.87 5.01
CA PRO A 121 9.98 -13.44 5.30
C PRO A 121 9.62 -12.59 4.07
N ASN A 122 9.47 -13.16 2.88
CA ASN A 122 9.42 -12.43 1.61
C ASN A 122 8.05 -11.82 1.25
N VAL A 123 7.10 -11.79 2.16
CA VAL A 123 5.80 -11.10 1.96
C VAL A 123 5.92 -9.58 1.81
N TRP A 124 7.10 -9.02 2.09
CA TRP A 124 7.39 -7.59 1.94
C TRP A 124 7.67 -7.17 0.50
N THR A 125 7.85 -8.12 -0.40
CA THR A 125 8.11 -7.85 -1.81
C THR A 125 6.93 -8.30 -2.66
N THR A 126 6.57 -7.50 -3.63
CA THR A 126 5.47 -7.79 -4.56
C THR A 126 5.92 -8.53 -5.83
N GLY A 127 7.16 -8.98 -5.86
CA GLY A 127 7.74 -9.70 -6.98
C GLY A 127 7.29 -11.17 -7.07
N PRO A 128 7.44 -11.81 -8.25
CA PRO A 128 7.04 -13.21 -8.46
C PRO A 128 7.70 -14.20 -7.51
N GLY A 129 8.88 -13.89 -6.99
CA GLY A 129 9.61 -14.74 -6.03
C GLY A 129 9.28 -14.50 -4.56
N SER A 130 8.36 -13.60 -4.24
CA SER A 130 8.06 -13.22 -2.86
C SER A 130 7.10 -14.15 -2.15
N VAL A 131 6.36 -14.96 -2.89
CA VAL A 131 5.28 -15.81 -2.38
C VAL A 131 5.57 -17.30 -2.58
N PHE A 132 6.56 -17.63 -3.40
CA PHE A 132 6.88 -19.01 -3.78
C PHE A 132 8.32 -19.36 -3.49
#